data_0f35690277133e00ddc3f2545a6dea1c
#
_entry.id   0f35690277133e00ddc3f2545a6dea1c
#
_cell.length_a   1.000
_cell.length_b   1.000
_cell.length_c   1.000
_cell.angle_alpha   90.00
_cell.angle_beta   90.00
_cell.angle_gamma   90.00
#
_symmetry.space_group_name_H-M   'P 1'
#
loop_
_entity.id
_entity.type
_entity.pdbx_description
1 polymer ?
#
loop_
_entity_poly.entity_id
_entity_poly.type
_entity_poly.pdbx_seq_one_letter_code
_entity_poly.pdbx_strand_id
1 'polypeptide(L)'
;AALRSGQAIDARAALDALSKERSYYGFLAADELDKEYAFENASLPADDEALAAVANRPDIVRARELFLVGMESRGRSEWNAAIETLSAAEKTQAAILAHRWGWHSRAIATVSSLGEYDDLVIRYPLPWKEQFETYSTAARIETTWAYGIARSESLFMRDVRSSAGAVGLMQLMPTTGRMVAQQISLRYAGLDTLTDPESNIRLGTSYLGQMAERFGGHRVLATAAYNAGPHRVEAWQDGARSTANADAVD
;
A
#
# COMPACT_ATOMS: atom_id res chain seq x y z
N ALA A 1 12.42 -5.92 -26.17
CA ALA A 1 12.42 -5.48 -27.58
C ALA A 1 13.83 -5.41 -28.14
N ALA A 2 14.78 -4.71 -27.48
CA ALA A 2 16.17 -4.56 -27.95
C ALA A 2 16.93 -5.91 -28.06
N LEU A 3 16.73 -6.84 -27.14
CA LEU A 3 17.34 -8.18 -27.19
C LEU A 3 16.91 -8.99 -28.43
N ARG A 4 15.71 -8.74 -28.96
CA ARG A 4 15.22 -9.38 -30.18
C ARG A 4 15.74 -8.76 -31.48
N SER A 5 16.28 -7.55 -31.43
CA SER A 5 16.75 -6.80 -32.60
C SER A 5 18.25 -6.94 -32.91
N GLY A 6 18.99 -7.84 -32.25
CA GLY A 6 20.42 -8.06 -32.44
C GLY A 6 21.35 -7.04 -31.75
N GLN A 7 20.81 -6.09 -30.99
CA GLN A 7 21.56 -5.11 -30.19
C GLN A 7 21.81 -5.61 -28.76
N ALA A 8 22.26 -6.85 -28.61
CA ALA A 8 22.35 -7.53 -27.32
C ALA A 8 23.28 -6.84 -26.30
N ILE A 9 24.35 -6.19 -26.76
CA ILE A 9 25.33 -5.52 -25.89
C ILE A 9 24.69 -4.25 -25.30
N ASP A 10 24.04 -3.43 -26.11
CA ASP A 10 23.38 -2.20 -25.66
C ASP A 10 22.19 -2.52 -24.75
N ALA A 11 21.45 -3.58 -25.06
CA ALA A 11 20.33 -4.04 -24.27
C ALA A 11 20.76 -4.48 -22.85
N ARG A 12 21.88 -5.22 -22.75
CA ARG A 12 22.40 -5.69 -21.46
C ARG A 12 22.90 -4.52 -20.61
N ALA A 13 23.56 -3.54 -21.21
CA ALA A 13 24.00 -2.33 -20.51
C ALA A 13 22.82 -1.49 -20.02
N ALA A 14 21.75 -1.39 -20.82
CA ALA A 14 20.53 -0.70 -20.42
C ALA A 14 19.81 -1.41 -19.26
N LEU A 15 19.72 -2.75 -19.29
CA LEU A 15 19.18 -3.55 -18.18
C LEU A 15 20.08 -3.41 -16.94
N ASP A 16 21.39 -3.38 -17.06
CA ASP A 16 22.32 -3.20 -15.95
C ASP A 16 22.14 -1.83 -15.27
N ALA A 17 21.97 -0.77 -16.04
CA ALA A 17 21.67 0.55 -15.52
C ALA A 17 20.30 0.58 -14.79
N LEU A 18 19.28 0.00 -15.42
CA LEU A 18 17.93 -0.04 -14.89
C LEU A 18 17.84 -0.89 -13.62
N SER A 19 18.60 -1.99 -13.52
CA SER A 19 18.59 -2.88 -12.34
C SER A 19 19.08 -2.20 -11.05
N LYS A 20 19.71 -1.03 -11.16
CA LYS A 20 20.15 -0.22 -10.03
C LYS A 20 19.07 0.74 -9.51
N GLU A 21 17.94 0.81 -10.20
CA GLU A 21 16.82 1.65 -9.79
C GLU A 21 15.87 0.88 -8.87
N ARG A 22 15.42 1.50 -7.79
CA ARG A 22 14.33 0.97 -6.95
C ARG A 22 12.98 1.30 -7.58
N SER A 23 12.68 0.61 -8.66
CA SER A 23 11.43 0.74 -9.41
C SER A 23 10.93 -0.62 -9.87
N TYR A 24 9.65 -0.72 -10.26
CA TYR A 24 9.11 -1.95 -10.82
C TYR A 24 9.96 -2.47 -12.01
N TYR A 25 10.33 -1.59 -12.91
CA TYR A 25 11.16 -1.98 -14.06
C TYR A 25 12.61 -2.28 -13.67
N GLY A 26 13.13 -1.62 -12.62
CA GLY A 26 14.44 -1.93 -12.04
C GLY A 26 14.47 -3.35 -11.47
N PHE A 27 13.43 -3.74 -10.75
CA PHE A 27 13.31 -5.11 -10.23
C PHE A 27 13.18 -6.14 -11.35
N LEU A 28 12.37 -5.88 -12.39
CA LEU A 28 12.31 -6.77 -13.57
C LEU A 28 13.66 -6.89 -14.30
N ALA A 29 14.41 -5.79 -14.37
CA ALA A 29 15.74 -5.82 -14.97
C ALA A 29 16.75 -6.59 -14.11
N ALA A 30 16.63 -6.50 -12.78
CA ALA A 30 17.44 -7.29 -11.85
C ALA A 30 17.12 -8.79 -11.98
N ASP A 31 15.83 -9.16 -12.04
CA ASP A 31 15.40 -10.55 -12.29
C ASP A 31 15.96 -11.11 -13.60
N GLU A 32 15.91 -10.34 -14.70
CA GLU A 32 16.43 -10.73 -16.01
C GLU A 32 17.96 -10.92 -16.01
N LEU A 33 18.66 -10.24 -15.12
CA LEU A 33 20.12 -10.30 -14.97
C LEU A 33 20.59 -11.21 -13.83
N ASP A 34 19.67 -11.85 -13.10
CA ASP A 34 19.94 -12.65 -11.90
C ASP A 34 20.74 -11.85 -10.86
N LYS A 35 20.26 -10.62 -10.54
CA LYS A 35 20.85 -9.70 -9.58
C LYS A 35 19.96 -9.46 -8.38
N GLU A 36 20.56 -9.09 -7.27
CA GLU A 36 19.84 -8.58 -6.12
C GLU A 36 19.15 -7.24 -6.44
N TYR A 37 18.00 -7.01 -5.81
CA TYR A 37 17.29 -5.75 -5.94
C TYR A 37 18.04 -4.61 -5.25
N ALA A 38 18.10 -3.45 -5.89
CA ALA A 38 18.64 -2.25 -5.29
C ALA A 38 17.65 -1.65 -4.29
N PHE A 39 17.83 -1.97 -3.02
CA PHE A 39 17.09 -1.38 -1.90
C PHE A 39 18.00 -0.40 -1.15
N GLU A 40 18.23 0.75 -1.74
CA GLU A 40 18.87 1.83 -0.99
C GLU A 40 17.90 2.29 0.11
N ASN A 41 18.37 2.21 1.36
CA ASN A 41 17.61 2.68 2.52
C ASN A 41 18.45 3.71 3.26
N ALA A 42 17.99 4.96 3.26
CA ALA A 42 18.62 6.06 3.97
C ALA A 42 17.57 6.73 4.85
N SER A 43 17.76 6.66 6.16
CA SER A 43 16.88 7.33 7.11
C SER A 43 16.91 8.84 6.93
N LEU A 44 15.76 9.48 7.05
CA LEU A 44 15.67 10.94 7.06
C LEU A 44 16.51 11.54 8.20
N PRO A 45 17.19 12.68 7.97
CA PRO A 45 18.00 13.32 8.98
C PRO A 45 17.10 13.88 10.10
N ALA A 46 17.18 13.28 11.28
CA ALA A 46 16.50 13.77 12.47
C ALA A 46 17.39 14.82 13.17
N ASP A 47 16.80 15.98 13.45
CA ASP A 47 17.41 17.04 14.25
C ASP A 47 16.52 17.27 15.48
N ASP A 48 17.04 17.05 16.68
CA ASP A 48 16.23 17.07 17.90
C ASP A 48 15.68 18.46 18.23
N GLU A 49 16.41 19.54 17.95
CA GLU A 49 15.92 20.91 18.16
C GLU A 49 14.80 21.25 17.15
N ALA A 50 15.00 20.92 15.89
CA ALA A 50 13.99 21.14 14.85
C ALA A 50 12.75 20.24 15.07
N LEU A 51 12.92 19.00 15.49
CA LEU A 51 11.83 18.11 15.89
C LEU A 51 11.00 18.73 17.02
N ALA A 52 11.67 19.24 18.06
CA ALA A 52 11.00 19.88 19.19
C ALA A 52 10.27 21.16 18.74
N ALA A 53 10.90 21.97 17.90
CA ALA A 53 10.29 23.18 17.36
C ALA A 53 9.01 22.87 16.57
N VAL A 54 9.05 21.89 15.65
CA VAL A 54 7.89 21.45 14.86
C VAL A 54 6.82 20.82 15.76
N ALA A 55 7.19 19.97 16.72
CA ALA A 55 6.26 19.30 17.62
C ALA A 55 5.46 20.26 18.52
N ASN A 56 6.05 21.41 18.85
CA ASN A 56 5.44 22.44 19.70
C ASN A 56 4.64 23.51 18.92
N ARG A 57 4.59 23.44 17.61
CA ARG A 57 3.74 24.35 16.82
C ARG A 57 2.28 24.13 17.16
N PRO A 58 1.48 25.18 17.39
CA PRO A 58 0.08 25.05 17.80
C PRO A 58 -0.80 24.26 16.82
N ASP A 59 -0.53 24.38 15.51
CA ASP A 59 -1.22 23.65 14.44
C ASP A 59 -0.87 22.14 14.45
N ILE A 60 0.40 21.80 14.62
CA ILE A 60 0.88 20.41 14.75
C ILE A 60 0.35 19.77 16.04
N VAL A 61 0.37 20.51 17.15
CA VAL A 61 -0.22 20.04 18.42
C VAL A 61 -1.71 19.72 18.25
N ARG A 62 -2.49 20.60 17.64
CA ARG A 62 -3.92 20.35 17.40
C ARG A 62 -4.13 19.10 16.52
N ALA A 63 -3.35 18.97 15.45
CA ALA A 63 -3.43 17.81 14.56
C ALA A 63 -3.15 16.52 15.31
N ARG A 64 -2.09 16.49 16.14
CA ARG A 64 -1.71 15.33 16.96
C ARG A 64 -2.79 14.97 17.98
N GLU A 65 -3.28 15.95 18.74
CA GLU A 65 -4.30 15.69 19.75
C GLU A 65 -5.60 15.14 19.14
N LEU A 66 -6.04 15.68 17.99
CA LEU A 66 -7.18 15.13 17.26
C LEU A 66 -6.96 13.69 16.81
N PHE A 67 -5.75 13.37 16.37
CA PHE A 67 -5.40 11.99 16.02
C PHE A 67 -5.45 11.06 17.25
N LEU A 68 -4.85 11.48 18.36
CA LEU A 68 -4.78 10.67 19.59
C LEU A 68 -6.16 10.40 20.22
N VAL A 69 -7.10 11.32 20.09
CA VAL A 69 -8.48 11.12 20.57
C VAL A 69 -9.39 10.44 19.54
N GLY A 70 -8.83 9.93 18.43
CA GLY A 70 -9.57 9.18 17.42
C GLY A 70 -10.36 10.03 16.42
N MET A 71 -10.20 11.37 16.43
CA MET A 71 -10.81 12.27 15.44
C MET A 71 -9.92 12.39 14.19
N GLU A 72 -9.56 11.24 13.60
CA GLU A 72 -8.52 11.15 12.58
C GLU A 72 -8.78 12.02 11.35
N SER A 73 -10.02 12.09 10.87
CA SER A 73 -10.36 12.92 9.71
C SER A 73 -10.09 14.41 9.96
N ARG A 74 -10.43 14.90 11.14
CA ARG A 74 -10.16 16.31 11.54
C ARG A 74 -8.65 16.52 11.73
N GLY A 75 -8.00 15.59 12.40
CA GLY A 75 -6.54 15.61 12.58
C GLY A 75 -5.81 15.68 11.23
N ARG A 76 -6.24 14.91 10.23
CA ARG A 76 -5.69 14.98 8.87
C ARG A 76 -5.87 16.35 8.21
N SER A 77 -7.02 16.98 8.40
CA SER A 77 -7.26 18.33 7.87
C SER A 77 -6.33 19.37 8.50
N GLU A 78 -6.19 19.35 9.83
CA GLU A 78 -5.25 20.23 10.55
C GLU A 78 -3.79 19.95 10.13
N TRP A 79 -3.39 18.68 10.03
CA TRP A 79 -2.06 18.31 9.59
C TRP A 79 -1.76 18.81 8.19
N ASN A 80 -2.66 18.60 7.23
CA ASN A 80 -2.45 19.05 5.86
C ASN A 80 -2.30 20.57 5.78
N ALA A 81 -3.14 21.32 6.49
CA ALA A 81 -3.04 22.78 6.56
C ALA A 81 -1.70 23.23 7.18
N ALA A 82 -1.25 22.57 8.26
CA ALA A 82 0.05 22.84 8.88
C ALA A 82 1.21 22.58 7.92
N ILE A 83 1.23 21.42 7.24
CA ILE A 83 2.29 21.03 6.30
C ILE A 83 2.44 22.03 5.15
N GLU A 84 1.39 22.65 4.66
CA GLU A 84 1.46 23.68 3.61
C GLU A 84 2.30 24.89 4.02
N THR A 85 2.36 25.20 5.30
CA THR A 85 3.10 26.35 5.86
C THR A 85 4.56 26.04 6.20
N LEU A 86 4.96 24.78 6.21
CA LEU A 86 6.29 24.34 6.60
C LEU A 86 7.29 24.41 5.43
N SER A 87 8.53 24.74 5.74
CA SER A 87 9.68 24.55 4.84
C SER A 87 9.94 23.07 4.60
N ALA A 88 10.74 22.74 3.59
CA ALA A 88 11.11 21.33 3.29
C ALA A 88 11.81 20.67 4.50
N ALA A 89 12.72 21.36 5.19
CA ALA A 89 13.39 20.85 6.37
C ALA A 89 12.41 20.55 7.51
N GLU A 90 11.46 21.47 7.78
CA GLU A 90 10.43 21.25 8.80
C GLU A 90 9.46 20.12 8.42
N LYS A 91 9.11 19.96 7.13
CA LYS A 91 8.32 18.82 6.64
C LYS A 91 9.02 17.49 6.88
N THR A 92 10.35 17.43 6.72
CA THR A 92 11.14 16.26 7.05
C THR A 92 10.97 15.89 8.53
N GLN A 93 11.10 16.88 9.44
CA GLN A 93 10.90 16.63 10.86
C GLN A 93 9.45 16.25 11.20
N ALA A 94 8.47 16.89 10.56
CA ALA A 94 7.06 16.53 10.71
C ALA A 94 6.78 15.08 10.30
N ALA A 95 7.36 14.61 9.19
CA ALA A 95 7.22 13.22 8.75
C ALA A 95 7.78 12.23 9.78
N ILE A 96 8.95 12.52 10.34
CA ILE A 96 9.57 11.72 11.41
C ILE A 96 8.66 11.70 12.65
N LEU A 97 8.11 12.85 13.06
CA LEU A 97 7.18 12.95 14.19
C LEU A 97 5.92 12.13 13.96
N ALA A 98 5.28 12.26 12.79
CA ALA A 98 4.10 11.48 12.45
C ALA A 98 4.39 9.97 12.52
N HIS A 99 5.55 9.53 12.01
CA HIS A 99 5.98 8.14 12.12
C HIS A 99 6.16 7.69 13.57
N ARG A 100 6.85 8.48 14.41
CA ARG A 100 7.05 8.19 15.84
C ARG A 100 5.73 8.12 16.62
N TRP A 101 4.71 8.88 16.20
CA TRP A 101 3.37 8.84 16.80
C TRP A 101 2.49 7.68 16.28
N GLY A 102 2.99 6.86 15.35
CA GLY A 102 2.20 5.82 14.71
C GLY A 102 1.21 6.33 13.67
N TRP A 103 1.30 7.61 13.29
CA TRP A 103 0.42 8.19 12.28
C TRP A 103 0.97 7.97 10.87
N HIS A 104 1.05 6.71 10.50
CA HIS A 104 1.75 6.25 9.30
C HIS A 104 1.26 6.91 8.01
N SER A 105 -0.05 7.10 7.86
CA SER A 105 -0.60 7.74 6.67
C SER A 105 -0.07 9.16 6.46
N ARG A 106 0.13 9.92 7.54
CA ARG A 106 0.66 11.29 7.46
C ARG A 106 2.16 11.28 7.22
N ALA A 107 2.88 10.38 7.87
CA ALA A 107 4.30 10.19 7.63
C ALA A 107 4.57 9.90 6.15
N ILE A 108 3.91 8.89 5.59
CA ILE A 108 4.05 8.49 4.18
C ILE A 108 3.67 9.63 3.23
N ALA A 109 2.54 10.30 3.46
CA ALA A 109 2.08 11.39 2.59
C ALA A 109 3.05 12.58 2.63
N THR A 110 3.57 12.94 3.81
CA THR A 110 4.50 14.07 3.97
C THR A 110 5.83 13.77 3.29
N VAL A 111 6.42 12.59 3.49
CA VAL A 111 7.64 12.16 2.80
C VAL A 111 7.46 12.15 1.29
N SER A 112 6.33 11.62 0.81
CA SER A 112 6.03 11.59 -0.63
C SER A 112 5.93 13.00 -1.24
N SER A 113 5.41 13.98 -0.49
CA SER A 113 5.33 15.38 -0.95
C SER A 113 6.68 16.07 -1.08
N LEU A 114 7.70 15.55 -0.40
CA LEU A 114 9.09 16.02 -0.50
C LEU A 114 9.87 15.38 -1.65
N GLY A 115 9.34 14.33 -2.26
CA GLY A 115 10.09 13.51 -3.22
C GLY A 115 11.16 12.65 -2.56
N GLU A 116 11.13 12.51 -1.24
CA GLU A 116 12.07 11.69 -0.47
C GLU A 116 11.59 10.23 -0.47
N TYR A 117 12.35 9.36 -1.11
CA TYR A 117 11.92 7.97 -1.33
C TYR A 117 12.82 6.93 -0.67
N ASP A 118 13.87 7.32 0.03
CA ASP A 118 14.91 6.40 0.52
C ASP A 118 14.69 5.92 1.96
N ASP A 119 13.90 6.63 2.77
CA ASP A 119 13.52 6.12 4.09
C ASP A 119 12.42 5.06 3.97
N LEU A 120 12.84 3.80 3.89
CA LEU A 120 11.92 2.66 3.73
C LEU A 120 11.14 2.38 5.01
N VAL A 121 11.67 2.75 6.17
CA VAL A 121 11.00 2.54 7.47
C VAL A 121 9.74 3.42 7.57
N ILE A 122 9.85 4.68 7.17
CA ILE A 122 8.71 5.60 7.14
C ILE A 122 7.74 5.25 6.01
N ARG A 123 8.26 4.86 4.85
CA ARG A 123 7.44 4.62 3.64
C ARG A 123 6.71 3.28 3.65
N TYR A 124 7.28 2.27 4.32
CA TYR A 124 6.73 0.92 4.40
C TYR A 124 6.63 0.45 5.84
N PRO A 125 5.91 1.17 6.71
CA PRO A 125 5.71 0.77 8.09
C PRO A 125 4.90 -0.53 8.14
N LEU A 126 5.06 -1.26 9.24
CA LEU A 126 4.37 -2.53 9.47
C LEU A 126 3.43 -2.44 10.69
N PRO A 127 2.39 -1.57 10.67
CA PRO A 127 1.43 -1.49 11.76
C PRO A 127 0.60 -2.78 11.85
N TRP A 128 0.04 -3.07 13.03
CA TRP A 128 -0.77 -4.28 13.29
C TRP A 128 -0.08 -5.57 12.84
N LYS A 129 1.21 -5.69 13.14
CA LYS A 129 2.06 -6.78 12.64
C LYS A 129 1.49 -8.16 12.98
N GLU A 130 1.11 -8.36 14.22
CA GLU A 130 0.57 -9.63 14.71
C GLU A 130 -0.73 -10.03 13.96
N GLN A 131 -1.63 -9.08 13.73
CA GLN A 131 -2.88 -9.30 13.00
C GLN A 131 -2.62 -9.66 11.54
N PHE A 132 -1.74 -8.90 10.85
CA PHE A 132 -1.39 -9.21 9.47
C PHE A 132 -0.72 -10.59 9.34
N GLU A 133 0.22 -10.94 10.21
CA GLU A 133 0.89 -12.26 10.20
C GLU A 133 -0.12 -13.39 10.45
N THR A 134 -0.95 -13.25 11.49
CA THR A 134 -1.95 -14.26 11.87
C THR A 134 -2.96 -14.50 10.74
N TYR A 135 -3.58 -13.42 10.23
CA TYR A 135 -4.66 -13.57 9.26
C TYR A 135 -4.18 -13.85 7.84
N SER A 136 -2.99 -13.41 7.46
CA SER A 136 -2.37 -13.80 6.18
C SER A 136 -2.03 -15.30 6.18
N THR A 137 -1.48 -15.81 7.28
CA THR A 137 -1.21 -17.24 7.44
C THR A 137 -2.50 -18.06 7.35
N ALA A 138 -3.54 -17.65 8.05
CA ALA A 138 -4.86 -18.31 8.00
C ALA A 138 -5.46 -18.29 6.57
N ALA A 139 -5.25 -17.22 5.83
CA ALA A 139 -5.71 -17.06 4.45
C ALA A 139 -4.77 -17.70 3.41
N ARG A 140 -3.63 -18.29 3.82
CA ARG A 140 -2.60 -18.90 2.95
C ARG A 140 -2.04 -17.94 1.91
N ILE A 141 -1.83 -16.70 2.29
CA ILE A 141 -1.19 -15.66 1.47
C ILE A 141 0.06 -15.13 2.16
N GLU A 142 0.93 -14.48 1.42
CA GLU A 142 2.09 -13.81 2.00
C GLU A 142 1.69 -12.53 2.73
N THR A 143 2.23 -12.34 3.93
CA THR A 143 1.97 -11.17 4.77
C THR A 143 2.39 -9.88 4.07
N THR A 144 3.50 -9.90 3.34
CA THR A 144 3.99 -8.76 2.56
C THR A 144 3.03 -8.33 1.46
N TRP A 145 2.35 -9.29 0.84
CA TRP A 145 1.31 -8.99 -0.16
C TRP A 145 0.10 -8.30 0.47
N ALA A 146 -0.38 -8.79 1.62
CA ALA A 146 -1.47 -8.15 2.36
C ALA A 146 -1.12 -6.71 2.79
N TYR A 147 0.13 -6.48 3.25
CA TYR A 147 0.63 -5.13 3.54
C TYR A 147 0.67 -4.24 2.30
N GLY A 148 1.10 -4.77 1.16
CA GLY A 148 1.09 -4.05 -0.12
C GLY A 148 -0.30 -3.58 -0.50
N ILE A 149 -1.31 -4.44 -0.36
CA ILE A 149 -2.72 -4.09 -0.58
C ILE A 149 -3.15 -2.99 0.39
N ALA A 150 -3.03 -3.18 1.70
CA ALA A 150 -3.46 -2.19 2.69
C ALA A 150 -2.80 -0.82 2.51
N ARG A 151 -1.50 -0.81 2.18
CA ARG A 151 -0.77 0.41 1.89
C ARG A 151 -1.31 1.13 0.65
N SER A 152 -1.57 0.40 -0.42
CA SER A 152 -2.08 0.96 -1.67
C SER A 152 -3.52 1.45 -1.54
N GLU A 153 -4.34 0.74 -0.76
CA GLU A 153 -5.77 1.03 -0.60
C GLU A 153 -6.02 2.24 0.32
N SER A 154 -5.27 2.38 1.41
CA SER A 154 -5.60 3.38 2.43
C SER A 154 -4.42 4.13 3.04
N LEU A 155 -3.18 3.78 2.72
CA LEU A 155 -2.00 4.20 3.51
C LEU A 155 -2.18 3.90 5.00
N PHE A 156 -2.83 2.79 5.32
CA PHE A 156 -3.16 2.37 6.70
C PHE A 156 -4.14 3.30 7.44
N MET A 157 -5.00 4.04 6.74
CA MET A 157 -6.10 4.79 7.36
C MET A 157 -7.28 3.87 7.64
N ARG A 158 -7.61 3.68 8.93
CA ARG A 158 -8.69 2.77 9.34
C ARG A 158 -10.10 3.32 9.10
N ASP A 159 -10.24 4.65 9.05
CA ASP A 159 -11.52 5.37 8.96
C ASP A 159 -11.84 5.89 7.56
N VAL A 160 -10.95 5.64 6.58
CA VAL A 160 -11.14 6.17 5.24
C VAL A 160 -12.25 5.47 4.49
N ARG A 161 -12.99 6.26 3.72
CA ARG A 161 -14.04 5.76 2.83
C ARG A 161 -13.82 6.32 1.42
N SER A 162 -13.82 5.45 0.43
CA SER A 162 -13.72 5.85 -0.96
C SER A 162 -15.03 6.44 -1.49
N SER A 163 -14.98 7.13 -2.63
CA SER A 163 -16.18 7.62 -3.32
C SER A 163 -17.13 6.50 -3.75
N ALA A 164 -16.60 5.31 -4.00
CA ALA A 164 -17.39 4.12 -4.31
C ALA A 164 -17.99 3.44 -3.07
N GLY A 165 -17.58 3.85 -1.86
CA GLY A 165 -18.07 3.33 -0.58
C GLY A 165 -17.25 2.20 0.03
N ALA A 166 -16.06 1.91 -0.48
CA ALA A 166 -15.11 1.00 0.17
C ALA A 166 -14.59 1.60 1.48
N VAL A 167 -14.32 0.78 2.51
CA VAL A 167 -14.07 1.24 3.88
C VAL A 167 -12.86 0.55 4.51
N GLY A 168 -12.07 1.31 5.26
CA GLY A 168 -11.06 0.84 6.18
C GLY A 168 -9.71 0.52 5.55
N LEU A 169 -8.85 -0.15 6.29
CA LEU A 169 -7.45 -0.41 5.95
C LEU A 169 -7.27 -1.07 4.58
N MET A 170 -8.06 -2.09 4.29
CA MET A 170 -8.00 -2.87 3.05
C MET A 170 -9.15 -2.54 2.09
N GLN A 171 -9.83 -1.40 2.28
CA GLN A 171 -10.87 -0.84 1.41
C GLN A 171 -11.92 -1.86 0.95
N LEU A 172 -12.57 -2.50 1.89
CA LEU A 172 -13.62 -3.46 1.58
C LEU A 172 -14.96 -2.78 1.29
N MET A 173 -15.62 -3.21 0.22
CA MET A 173 -17.02 -2.86 0.01
C MET A 173 -17.88 -3.50 1.10
N PRO A 174 -18.88 -2.78 1.66
CA PRO A 174 -19.75 -3.33 2.72
C PRO A 174 -20.41 -4.67 2.36
N THR A 175 -20.76 -4.87 1.11
CA THR A 175 -21.32 -6.13 0.60
C THR A 175 -20.30 -7.26 0.65
N THR A 176 -19.06 -7.00 0.21
CA THR A 176 -17.95 -7.95 0.26
C THR A 176 -17.60 -8.28 1.71
N GLY A 177 -17.48 -7.26 2.56
CA GLY A 177 -17.20 -7.47 3.99
C GLY A 177 -18.23 -8.35 4.69
N ARG A 178 -19.52 -8.13 4.41
CA ARG A 178 -20.61 -8.97 4.96
C ARG A 178 -20.55 -10.41 4.45
N MET A 179 -20.32 -10.59 3.17
CA MET A 179 -20.19 -11.92 2.55
C MET A 179 -19.04 -12.71 3.17
N VAL A 180 -17.86 -12.10 3.23
CA VAL A 180 -16.67 -12.75 3.81
C VAL A 180 -16.87 -13.02 5.31
N ALA A 181 -17.46 -12.08 6.05
CA ALA A 181 -17.75 -12.26 7.48
C ALA A 181 -18.62 -13.49 7.75
N GLN A 182 -19.65 -13.72 6.92
CA GLN A 182 -20.49 -14.93 6.99
C GLN A 182 -19.67 -16.21 6.77
N GLN A 183 -18.79 -16.21 5.78
CA GLN A 183 -17.96 -17.37 5.43
C GLN A 183 -16.96 -17.75 6.53
N ILE A 184 -16.40 -16.76 7.22
CA ILE A 184 -15.42 -16.98 8.30
C ILE A 184 -16.03 -16.92 9.72
N SER A 185 -17.37 -16.93 9.82
CA SER A 185 -18.11 -16.85 11.10
C SER A 185 -17.70 -15.65 11.97
N LEU A 186 -17.47 -14.49 11.35
CA LEU A 186 -17.20 -13.23 12.03
C LEU A 186 -18.50 -12.44 12.19
N ARG A 187 -18.76 -11.92 13.41
CA ARG A 187 -19.90 -11.02 13.64
C ARG A 187 -19.69 -9.73 12.83
N TYR A 188 -20.69 -9.39 12.00
CA TYR A 188 -20.65 -8.19 11.16
C TYR A 188 -21.63 -7.14 11.66
N ALA A 189 -21.11 -6.00 12.11
CA ALA A 189 -21.85 -4.85 12.62
C ALA A 189 -21.82 -3.63 11.65
N GLY A 190 -21.66 -3.88 10.36
CA GLY A 190 -21.61 -2.82 9.35
C GLY A 190 -20.30 -2.04 9.34
N LEU A 191 -20.40 -0.72 9.38
CA LEU A 191 -19.23 0.15 9.30
C LEU A 191 -18.27 -0.03 10.48
N ASP A 192 -18.79 -0.29 11.67
CA ASP A 192 -17.96 -0.50 12.87
C ASP A 192 -17.00 -1.67 12.68
N THR A 193 -17.45 -2.77 12.05
CA THR A 193 -16.58 -3.91 11.70
C THR A 193 -15.52 -3.51 10.64
N LEU A 194 -15.89 -2.68 9.68
CA LEU A 194 -14.99 -2.30 8.59
C LEU A 194 -13.98 -1.21 9.00
N THR A 195 -14.25 -0.42 10.03
CA THR A 195 -13.32 0.58 10.58
C THR A 195 -12.50 0.05 11.75
N ASP A 196 -12.86 -1.13 12.29
CA ASP A 196 -12.03 -1.83 13.26
C ASP A 196 -10.83 -2.49 12.56
N PRO A 197 -9.58 -2.15 12.93
CA PRO A 197 -8.40 -2.62 12.23
C PRO A 197 -8.29 -4.14 12.15
N GLU A 198 -8.51 -4.83 13.27
CA GLU A 198 -8.38 -6.29 13.34
C GLU A 198 -9.41 -6.98 12.44
N SER A 199 -10.67 -6.58 12.54
CA SER A 199 -11.76 -7.12 11.73
C SER A 199 -11.53 -6.84 10.23
N ASN A 200 -11.08 -5.64 9.89
CA ASN A 200 -10.83 -5.26 8.50
C ASN A 200 -9.67 -6.05 7.89
N ILE A 201 -8.55 -6.23 8.63
CA ILE A 201 -7.42 -7.07 8.21
C ILE A 201 -7.87 -8.52 8.03
N ARG A 202 -8.61 -9.07 8.99
CA ARG A 202 -9.12 -10.45 8.91
C ARG A 202 -10.03 -10.67 7.70
N LEU A 203 -10.93 -9.73 7.43
CA LEU A 203 -11.82 -9.79 6.27
C LEU A 203 -11.04 -9.61 4.95
N GLY A 204 -10.17 -8.61 4.89
CA GLY A 204 -9.40 -8.28 3.68
C GLY A 204 -8.42 -9.37 3.27
N THR A 205 -7.69 -9.94 4.22
CA THR A 205 -6.78 -11.07 3.96
C THR A 205 -7.55 -12.31 3.52
N SER A 206 -8.69 -12.61 4.17
CA SER A 206 -9.55 -13.72 3.76
C SER A 206 -10.07 -13.54 2.34
N TYR A 207 -10.52 -12.33 1.97
CA TYR A 207 -10.97 -12.04 0.61
C TYR A 207 -9.83 -12.14 -0.41
N LEU A 208 -8.64 -11.64 -0.08
CA LEU A 208 -7.46 -11.75 -0.94
C LEU A 208 -7.06 -13.22 -1.14
N GLY A 209 -7.11 -14.04 -0.10
CA GLY A 209 -6.89 -15.49 -0.18
C GLY A 209 -7.89 -16.19 -1.10
N GLN A 210 -9.18 -15.83 -1.03
CA GLN A 210 -10.21 -16.34 -1.95
C GLN A 210 -9.92 -15.96 -3.39
N MET A 211 -9.43 -14.74 -3.64
CA MET A 211 -9.02 -14.32 -4.98
C MET A 211 -7.79 -15.10 -5.44
N ALA A 212 -6.81 -15.32 -4.57
CA ALA A 212 -5.65 -16.16 -4.87
C ALA A 212 -6.07 -17.58 -5.28
N GLU A 213 -6.94 -18.21 -4.50
CA GLU A 213 -7.46 -19.56 -4.79
C GLU A 213 -8.22 -19.60 -6.12
N ARG A 214 -9.13 -18.63 -6.35
CA ARG A 214 -9.97 -18.54 -7.56
C ARG A 214 -9.13 -18.41 -8.84
N PHE A 215 -7.99 -17.73 -8.77
CA PHE A 215 -7.08 -17.52 -9.90
C PHE A 215 -5.84 -18.42 -9.85
N GLY A 216 -5.93 -19.59 -9.19
CA GLY A 216 -4.89 -20.62 -9.20
C GLY A 216 -3.54 -20.16 -8.65
N GLY A 217 -3.53 -19.22 -7.68
CA GLY A 217 -2.33 -18.65 -7.09
C GLY A 217 -1.69 -17.53 -7.92
N HIS A 218 -2.27 -17.14 -9.05
CA HIS A 218 -1.72 -16.08 -9.90
C HIS A 218 -1.92 -14.70 -9.27
N ARG A 219 -0.88 -14.18 -8.61
CA ARG A 219 -0.94 -12.94 -7.80
C ARG A 219 -1.46 -11.72 -8.56
N VAL A 220 -1.02 -11.52 -9.80
CA VAL A 220 -1.45 -10.36 -10.60
C VAL A 220 -2.96 -10.40 -10.86
N LEU A 221 -3.49 -11.58 -11.25
CA LEU A 221 -4.91 -11.75 -11.48
C LEU A 221 -5.72 -11.65 -10.19
N ALA A 222 -5.22 -12.22 -9.09
CA ALA A 222 -5.85 -12.11 -7.78
C ALA A 222 -5.89 -10.66 -7.25
N THR A 223 -4.80 -9.91 -7.43
CA THR A 223 -4.75 -8.48 -7.07
C THR A 223 -5.72 -7.66 -7.94
N ALA A 224 -5.75 -7.92 -9.24
CA ALA A 224 -6.72 -7.29 -10.14
C ALA A 224 -8.16 -7.62 -9.75
N ALA A 225 -8.44 -8.87 -9.35
CA ALA A 225 -9.76 -9.33 -8.91
C ALA A 225 -10.16 -8.73 -7.55
N TYR A 226 -9.20 -8.54 -6.64
CA TYR A 226 -9.43 -7.82 -5.39
C TYR A 226 -9.93 -6.40 -5.65
N ASN A 227 -9.28 -5.68 -6.56
CA ASN A 227 -9.59 -4.28 -6.89
C ASN A 227 -10.83 -4.12 -7.79
N ALA A 228 -10.86 -4.85 -8.92
CA ALA A 228 -11.89 -4.68 -9.96
C ALA A 228 -13.10 -5.63 -9.84
N GLY A 229 -12.98 -6.64 -8.99
CA GLY A 229 -13.93 -7.75 -8.89
C GLY A 229 -13.59 -8.93 -9.80
N PRO A 230 -13.80 -10.18 -9.33
CA PRO A 230 -13.37 -11.39 -10.05
C PRO A 230 -14.01 -11.56 -11.43
N HIS A 231 -15.28 -11.24 -11.60
CA HIS A 231 -15.97 -11.38 -12.88
C HIS A 231 -15.39 -10.49 -13.99
N ARG A 232 -14.87 -9.31 -13.65
CA ARG A 232 -14.18 -8.46 -14.64
C ARG A 232 -12.89 -9.08 -15.12
N VAL A 233 -12.13 -9.66 -14.20
CA VAL A 233 -10.84 -10.30 -14.52
C VAL A 233 -11.07 -11.55 -15.38
N GLU A 234 -12.11 -12.34 -15.08
CA GLU A 234 -12.52 -13.47 -15.91
C GLU A 234 -12.87 -13.03 -17.33
N ALA A 235 -13.69 -11.98 -17.46
CA ALA A 235 -14.06 -11.42 -18.76
C ALA A 235 -12.83 -10.90 -19.54
N TRP A 236 -11.85 -10.30 -18.88
CA TRP A 236 -10.59 -9.89 -19.52
C TRP A 236 -9.77 -11.08 -20.01
N GLN A 237 -9.70 -12.17 -19.24
CA GLN A 237 -9.01 -13.39 -19.66
C GLN A 237 -9.70 -14.03 -20.87
N ASP A 238 -11.02 -14.08 -20.89
CA ASP A 238 -11.78 -14.64 -22.00
C ASP A 238 -11.64 -13.79 -23.27
N GLY A 239 -11.67 -12.47 -23.16
CA GLY A 239 -11.39 -11.55 -24.25
C GLY A 239 -9.97 -11.71 -24.82
N ALA A 240 -8.96 -11.84 -23.96
CA ALA A 240 -7.58 -12.06 -24.37
C ALA A 240 -7.38 -13.42 -25.07
N ARG A 241 -8.06 -14.48 -24.62
CA ARG A 241 -8.04 -15.80 -25.27
C ARG A 241 -8.69 -15.76 -26.64
N SER A 242 -9.79 -15.00 -26.78
CA SER A 242 -10.51 -14.83 -28.05
C SER A 242 -9.63 -14.13 -29.09
N THR A 243 -8.92 -13.06 -28.72
CA THR A 243 -8.01 -12.34 -29.62
C THR A 243 -6.80 -13.19 -30.00
N ALA A 244 -6.18 -13.90 -29.05
CA ALA A 244 -5.05 -14.79 -29.33
C ALA A 244 -5.42 -15.94 -30.27
N ASN A 245 -6.65 -16.46 -30.19
CA ASN A 245 -7.15 -17.48 -31.10
C ASN A 245 -7.47 -16.92 -32.50
N ALA A 246 -7.89 -15.66 -32.60
CA ALA A 246 -8.12 -15.01 -33.89
C ALA A 246 -6.82 -14.76 -34.66
N ASP A 247 -5.76 -14.36 -33.94
CA ASP A 247 -4.42 -14.14 -34.53
C ASP A 247 -3.68 -15.45 -34.90
N ALA A 248 -4.16 -16.61 -34.42
CA ALA A 248 -3.56 -17.92 -34.71
C ALA A 248 -4.20 -18.62 -35.93
N VAL A 249 -5.21 -18.04 -36.56
CA VAL A 249 -5.97 -18.61 -37.68
C VAL A 249 -5.60 -17.94 -39.03
N ASP A 250 -4.80 -16.88 -39.03
CA ASP A 250 -4.21 -16.24 -40.20
C ASP A 250 -2.72 -16.67 -40.38
#